data_f33e4fe504ec53df0c05888e0830857d
#
_entry.id   f33e4fe504ec53df0c05888e0830857d
#
_cell.length_a   1.000
_cell.length_b   1.000
_cell.length_c   1.000
_cell.angle_alpha   90.00
_cell.angle_beta   90.00
_cell.angle_gamma   90.00
#
_symmetry.space_group_name_H-M   'P 1'
#
loop_
_entity.id
_entity.type
_entity.pdbx_description
1 polymer ?
#
loop_
_entity_poly.entity_id
_entity_poly.type
_entity_poly.pdbx_seq_one_letter_code
_entity_poly.pdbx_strand_id
1 'polypeptide(L)'
;MDTQPLYSKIISAPKKITWSDIFRTQKKKHTQSDVDYAMVAGTTLDTVNTELGMLQKWQQPWLYRRILTVGMILSAVIVASICITISMYGYCDFPALNLLLIVIPPCIVPLSLMVFFWELNAPRDISLMQLIGYFFVGGVLSLTITAVLNPFSPEGGAEMAPFAEEPAKLLATLVLLKLLHKKNGAIYGFSGLALGAAVGAGFAAFESAQYAYNMLPTFLIDTDAGALYLPVMLLDMAGLIGVLANIVVRNVCAICSHVLYCAPYACTAALNMKKGGNVFQAVCSLQFWILFGISFACHGLWNFIGSLLLLIPITLILWSSTLYGVRKSFAQLAEKVSRGGSKAQVTHLMLQGIGGVHAGVAFAVTRTEILIGSDASCQLNYPISLTDIEDIHCKLVVRQGNLYLADLGSLSGTFLNGMRLKPMVGHLLQRGDRFAIGSSGQEFQII
;
A
#
# COMPACT_ATOMS: atom_id res chain seq x y z
N MET A 1 -16.34 23.68 4.41
CA MET A 1 -15.53 22.47 4.17
C MET A 1 -16.23 21.34 4.90
N ASP A 2 -16.50 20.26 4.20
CA ASP A 2 -17.21 19.10 4.74
C ASP A 2 -16.34 18.44 5.83
N THR A 3 -16.75 18.60 7.09
CA THR A 3 -15.99 18.14 8.28
C THR A 3 -16.26 16.68 8.62
N GLN A 4 -17.07 15.97 7.80
CA GLN A 4 -17.34 14.56 8.05
C GLN A 4 -16.06 13.72 8.00
N PRO A 5 -15.86 12.80 8.97
CA PRO A 5 -14.76 11.87 8.94
C PRO A 5 -14.74 11.08 7.63
N LEU A 6 -13.55 10.80 7.09
CA LEU A 6 -13.41 10.12 5.78
C LEU A 6 -14.14 8.76 5.76
N TYR A 7 -14.13 8.02 6.89
CA TYR A 7 -14.80 6.72 6.96
C TYR A 7 -16.32 6.81 6.83
N SER A 8 -16.98 7.85 7.38
CA SER A 8 -18.43 8.05 7.23
C SER A 8 -18.79 8.36 5.78
N LYS A 9 -17.95 9.15 5.10
CA LYS A 9 -18.08 9.44 3.67
C LYS A 9 -17.85 8.19 2.82
N ILE A 10 -16.89 7.33 3.22
CA ILE A 10 -16.62 6.04 2.55
C ILE A 10 -17.83 5.11 2.66
N ILE A 11 -18.41 4.96 3.86
CA ILE A 11 -19.55 4.07 4.08
C ILE A 11 -20.82 4.57 3.38
N SER A 12 -21.11 5.88 3.47
CA SER A 12 -22.34 6.46 2.93
C SER A 12 -22.32 6.67 1.43
N ALA A 13 -21.16 6.99 0.85
CA ALA A 13 -21.03 7.29 -0.59
C ALA A 13 -19.63 7.01 -1.15
N PRO A 14 -19.18 5.74 -1.22
CA PRO A 14 -17.81 5.41 -1.66
C PRO A 14 -17.51 5.88 -3.08
N LYS A 15 -18.52 6.01 -3.95
CA LYS A 15 -18.36 6.50 -5.33
C LYS A 15 -17.95 7.98 -5.40
N LYS A 16 -18.17 8.77 -4.35
CA LYS A 16 -17.86 10.21 -4.30
C LYS A 16 -16.44 10.51 -3.82
N ILE A 17 -15.66 9.50 -3.42
CA ILE A 17 -14.29 9.69 -2.95
C ILE A 17 -13.41 10.21 -4.10
N THR A 18 -12.63 11.23 -3.80
CA THR A 18 -11.67 11.87 -4.71
C THR A 18 -10.25 11.73 -4.19
N TRP A 19 -9.25 11.99 -5.03
CA TRP A 19 -7.87 12.06 -4.59
C TRP A 19 -7.66 13.11 -3.48
N SER A 20 -8.36 14.23 -3.55
CA SER A 20 -8.34 15.26 -2.50
C SER A 20 -8.75 14.72 -1.12
N ASP A 21 -9.71 13.81 -1.07
CA ASP A 21 -10.09 13.16 0.19
C ASP A 21 -8.97 12.27 0.75
N ILE A 22 -8.27 11.54 -0.12
CA ILE A 22 -7.16 10.65 0.25
C ILE A 22 -5.97 11.45 0.78
N PHE A 23 -5.68 12.61 0.19
CA PHE A 23 -4.53 13.43 0.57
C PHE A 23 -4.82 14.52 1.63
N ARG A 24 -6.01 14.55 2.21
CA ARG A 24 -6.46 15.63 3.11
C ARG A 24 -5.60 15.80 4.36
N THR A 25 -5.07 14.72 4.93
CA THR A 25 -4.31 14.75 6.19
C THR A 25 -2.79 14.79 6.03
N GLN A 26 -2.26 15.05 4.84
CA GLN A 26 -0.82 15.04 4.58
C GLN A 26 0.02 15.98 5.45
N LYS A 27 -0.59 17.04 5.98
CA LYS A 27 0.09 18.01 6.85
C LYS A 27 0.15 17.56 8.32
N LYS A 28 -0.51 16.45 8.69
CA LYS A 28 -0.46 15.93 10.05
C LYS A 28 0.96 15.51 10.40
N LYS A 29 1.44 15.87 11.59
CA LYS A 29 2.70 15.35 12.13
C LYS A 29 2.48 13.92 12.59
N HIS A 30 3.36 13.02 12.19
CA HIS A 30 3.35 11.61 12.60
C HIS A 30 4.46 11.35 13.62
N THR A 31 4.12 10.59 14.65
CA THR A 31 5.04 10.18 15.71
C THR A 31 5.81 8.92 15.32
N GLN A 32 6.82 8.54 16.11
CA GLN A 32 7.50 7.26 15.93
C GLN A 32 6.54 6.08 16.09
N SER A 33 5.60 6.16 17.04
CA SER A 33 4.56 5.15 17.22
C SER A 33 3.68 4.95 15.97
N ASP A 34 3.37 6.03 15.22
CA ASP A 34 2.63 5.91 13.95
C ASP A 34 3.45 5.12 12.92
N VAL A 35 4.77 5.33 12.88
CA VAL A 35 5.69 4.59 11.98
C VAL A 35 5.72 3.11 12.36
N ASP A 36 5.94 2.81 13.63
CA ASP A 36 6.03 1.44 14.13
C ASP A 36 4.72 0.67 13.86
N TYR A 37 3.59 1.33 14.09
CA TYR A 37 2.27 0.76 13.77
C TYR A 37 2.09 0.49 12.27
N ALA A 38 2.53 1.39 11.40
CA ALA A 38 2.48 1.18 9.96
C ALA A 38 3.35 -0.02 9.52
N MET A 39 4.54 -0.19 10.13
CA MET A 39 5.49 -1.25 9.78
C MET A 39 4.98 -2.66 10.12
N VAL A 40 4.19 -2.82 11.20
CA VAL A 40 3.63 -4.12 11.60
C VAL A 40 2.28 -4.44 10.97
N ALA A 41 1.76 -3.60 10.08
CA ALA A 41 0.52 -3.87 9.36
C ALA A 41 0.58 -5.26 8.67
N GLY A 42 -0.51 -6.01 8.74
CA GLY A 42 -0.62 -7.35 8.14
C GLY A 42 0.13 -8.48 8.87
N THR A 43 0.76 -8.20 10.01
CA THR A 43 1.44 -9.25 10.80
C THR A 43 0.53 -9.91 11.83
N THR A 44 -0.59 -9.28 12.19
CA THR A 44 -1.57 -9.82 13.14
C THR A 44 -2.92 -10.00 12.47
N LEU A 45 -3.48 -11.22 12.56
CA LEU A 45 -4.81 -11.57 12.02
C LEU A 45 -5.95 -10.80 12.71
N ASP A 46 -5.72 -10.28 13.92
CA ASP A 46 -6.76 -9.65 14.73
C ASP A 46 -7.19 -8.26 14.23
N THR A 47 -6.31 -7.57 13.51
CA THR A 47 -6.64 -6.29 12.86
C THR A 47 -7.55 -6.42 11.65
N VAL A 48 -7.59 -7.60 11.05
CA VAL A 48 -8.36 -7.91 9.82
C VAL A 48 -9.83 -8.25 10.13
N ASN A 49 -10.18 -8.43 11.37
CA ASN A 49 -11.44 -9.11 11.73
C ASN A 49 -12.69 -8.22 11.84
N THR A 50 -12.58 -6.90 11.76
CA THR A 50 -13.76 -6.01 11.64
C THR A 50 -13.53 -5.03 10.51
N GLU A 51 -14.34 -5.12 9.45
CA GLU A 51 -14.21 -4.24 8.28
C GLU A 51 -14.36 -2.76 8.66
N LEU A 52 -15.18 -2.46 9.66
CA LEU A 52 -15.31 -1.10 10.20
C LEU A 52 -14.04 -0.64 10.93
N GLY A 53 -13.42 -1.51 11.74
CA GLY A 53 -12.15 -1.22 12.40
C GLY A 53 -11.01 -0.97 11.42
N MET A 54 -11.01 -1.64 10.25
CA MET A 54 -10.05 -1.36 9.18
C MET A 54 -10.20 0.07 8.65
N LEU A 55 -11.43 0.52 8.39
CA LEU A 55 -11.72 1.84 7.86
C LEU A 55 -11.42 2.96 8.87
N GLN A 56 -11.68 2.72 10.15
CA GLN A 56 -11.43 3.70 11.21
C GLN A 56 -9.95 3.94 11.49
N LYS A 57 -9.14 2.87 11.42
CA LYS A 57 -7.69 2.95 11.63
C LYS A 57 -6.89 3.16 10.35
N TRP A 58 -7.55 3.25 9.22
CA TRP A 58 -6.87 3.56 7.98
C TRP A 58 -6.26 4.95 8.05
N GLN A 59 -4.95 4.95 8.11
CA GLN A 59 -4.18 6.18 7.99
C GLN A 59 -4.02 6.53 6.52
N GLN A 60 -4.26 7.80 6.19
CA GLN A 60 -4.03 8.29 4.84
C GLN A 60 -2.55 8.19 4.48
N PRO A 61 -2.21 7.96 3.19
CA PRO A 61 -0.83 7.80 2.75
C PRO A 61 0.05 8.99 3.12
N TRP A 62 1.21 8.71 3.72
CA TRP A 62 2.20 9.73 4.10
C TRP A 62 3.65 9.18 4.13
N LEU A 63 3.84 7.88 4.40
CA LEU A 63 5.16 7.27 4.54
C LEU A 63 5.92 7.26 3.21
N TYR A 64 5.22 7.07 2.08
CA TYR A 64 5.78 7.11 0.74
C TYR A 64 6.62 8.37 0.48
N ARG A 65 6.21 9.53 1.03
CA ARG A 65 6.95 10.80 0.90
C ARG A 65 8.29 10.77 1.64
N ARG A 66 8.35 10.10 2.81
CA ARG A 66 9.61 9.93 3.54
C ARG A 66 10.57 9.05 2.76
N ILE A 67 10.08 7.95 2.17
CA ILE A 67 10.89 7.08 1.32
C ILE A 67 11.43 7.84 0.12
N LEU A 68 10.57 8.63 -0.55
CA LEU A 68 11.01 9.49 -1.65
C LEU A 68 12.10 10.47 -1.19
N THR A 69 11.90 11.17 -0.07
CA THR A 69 12.86 12.16 0.44
C THR A 69 14.19 11.50 0.82
N VAL A 70 14.17 10.40 1.58
CA VAL A 70 15.38 9.66 1.97
C VAL A 70 16.11 9.14 0.72
N GLY A 71 15.39 8.58 -0.23
CA GLY A 71 15.96 8.09 -1.49
C GLY A 71 16.62 9.21 -2.29
N MET A 72 15.99 10.39 -2.38
CA MET A 72 16.57 11.56 -3.05
C MET A 72 17.85 12.03 -2.36
N ILE A 73 17.89 12.08 -1.02
CA ILE A 73 19.07 12.43 -0.25
C ILE A 73 20.20 11.43 -0.52
N LEU A 74 19.91 10.12 -0.45
CA LEU A 74 20.90 9.08 -0.73
C LEU A 74 21.44 9.20 -2.15
N SER A 75 20.59 9.45 -3.13
CA SER A 75 21.02 9.67 -4.52
C SER A 75 21.93 10.89 -4.65
N ALA A 76 21.57 11.99 -4.00
CA ALA A 76 22.39 13.19 -4.01
C ALA A 76 23.78 12.94 -3.38
N VAL A 77 23.85 12.18 -2.28
CA VAL A 77 25.11 11.79 -1.65
C VAL A 77 25.96 10.91 -2.59
N ILE A 78 25.35 9.92 -3.25
CA ILE A 78 26.07 9.05 -4.22
C ILE A 78 26.64 9.90 -5.36
N VAL A 79 25.80 10.75 -5.97
CA VAL A 79 26.22 11.62 -7.08
C VAL A 79 27.33 12.56 -6.64
N ALA A 80 27.20 13.22 -5.48
CA ALA A 80 28.23 14.11 -4.94
C ALA A 80 29.57 13.38 -4.71
N SER A 81 29.51 12.14 -4.17
CA SER A 81 30.71 11.32 -3.96
C SER A 81 31.40 10.98 -5.29
N ILE A 82 30.64 10.63 -6.32
CA ILE A 82 31.18 10.37 -7.66
C ILE A 82 31.77 11.64 -8.27
N CYS A 83 31.08 12.79 -8.19
CA CYS A 83 31.57 14.08 -8.66
C CYS A 83 32.89 14.48 -7.98
N ILE A 84 33.01 14.30 -6.66
CA ILE A 84 34.25 14.60 -5.92
C ILE A 84 35.39 13.70 -6.45
N THR A 85 35.12 12.40 -6.64
CA THR A 85 36.11 11.45 -7.13
C THR A 85 36.59 11.83 -8.55
N ILE A 86 35.66 12.14 -9.45
CA ILE A 86 35.97 12.59 -10.80
C ILE A 86 36.77 13.90 -10.77
N SER A 87 36.39 14.84 -9.89
CA SER A 87 37.12 16.12 -9.76
C SER A 87 38.56 15.96 -9.28
N MET A 88 38.81 14.95 -8.43
CA MET A 88 40.15 14.68 -7.87
C MET A 88 41.04 13.86 -8.81
N TYR A 89 40.45 12.90 -9.53
CA TYR A 89 41.21 11.90 -10.29
C TYR A 89 40.93 11.93 -11.80
N GLY A 90 39.94 12.73 -12.27
CA GLY A 90 39.47 12.77 -13.66
C GLY A 90 38.46 11.69 -14.00
N TYR A 91 38.32 10.67 -13.17
CA TYR A 91 37.37 9.54 -13.33
C TYR A 91 36.98 8.97 -11.96
N CYS A 92 35.93 8.16 -11.94
CA CYS A 92 35.50 7.38 -10.75
C CYS A 92 35.66 5.88 -11.04
N ASP A 93 36.70 5.28 -10.45
CA ASP A 93 36.96 3.85 -10.47
C ASP A 93 36.60 3.21 -9.11
N PHE A 94 35.37 3.45 -8.69
CA PHE A 94 34.81 2.83 -7.47
C PHE A 94 33.58 1.99 -7.85
N PRO A 95 33.75 0.70 -8.18
CA PRO A 95 32.64 -0.18 -8.61
C PRO A 95 31.44 -0.16 -7.68
N ALA A 96 31.67 -0.07 -6.37
CA ALA A 96 30.58 0.01 -5.39
C ALA A 96 29.76 1.30 -5.52
N LEU A 97 30.39 2.48 -5.73
CA LEU A 97 29.67 3.74 -5.95
C LEU A 97 28.90 3.72 -7.27
N ASN A 98 29.51 3.20 -8.33
CA ASN A 98 28.88 3.11 -9.64
C ASN A 98 27.69 2.12 -9.59
N LEU A 99 27.82 0.99 -8.88
CA LEU A 99 26.73 0.07 -8.62
C LEU A 99 25.58 0.74 -7.84
N LEU A 100 25.90 1.51 -6.78
CA LEU A 100 24.89 2.24 -6.03
C LEU A 100 24.16 3.28 -6.90
N LEU A 101 24.87 3.95 -7.83
CA LEU A 101 24.26 4.90 -8.77
C LEU A 101 23.25 4.25 -9.70
N ILE A 102 23.52 3.06 -10.23
CA ILE A 102 22.61 2.37 -11.14
C ILE A 102 21.45 1.65 -10.44
N VAL A 103 21.55 1.39 -9.14
CA VAL A 103 20.52 0.66 -8.38
C VAL A 103 19.63 1.60 -7.60
N ILE A 104 20.20 2.48 -6.77
CA ILE A 104 19.40 3.26 -5.79
C ILE A 104 18.52 4.32 -6.48
N PRO A 105 19.07 5.28 -7.27
CA PRO A 105 18.24 6.32 -7.87
C PRO A 105 17.10 5.83 -8.75
N PRO A 106 17.25 4.78 -9.61
CA PRO A 106 16.14 4.26 -10.39
C PRO A 106 15.02 3.61 -9.59
N CYS A 107 15.32 3.11 -8.37
CA CYS A 107 14.34 2.46 -7.51
C CYS A 107 13.46 3.44 -6.73
N ILE A 108 13.85 4.70 -6.56
CA ILE A 108 13.22 5.63 -5.61
C ILE A 108 11.74 5.87 -5.89
N VAL A 109 11.40 6.25 -7.11
CA VAL A 109 10.01 6.55 -7.47
C VAL A 109 9.15 5.30 -7.49
N PRO A 110 9.58 4.17 -8.13
CA PRO A 110 8.86 2.91 -8.05
C PRO A 110 8.59 2.44 -6.62
N LEU A 111 9.59 2.47 -5.74
CA LEU A 111 9.43 2.09 -4.33
C LEU A 111 8.47 3.02 -3.58
N SER A 112 8.58 4.34 -3.83
CA SER A 112 7.67 5.32 -3.20
C SER A 112 6.23 5.09 -3.62
N LEU A 113 5.97 4.83 -4.90
CA LEU A 113 4.63 4.51 -5.41
C LEU A 113 4.12 3.17 -4.85
N MET A 114 4.97 2.15 -4.79
CA MET A 114 4.61 0.87 -4.17
C MET A 114 4.16 1.06 -2.73
N VAL A 115 4.90 1.85 -1.93
CA VAL A 115 4.53 2.14 -0.54
C VAL A 115 3.25 2.97 -0.47
N PHE A 116 3.05 3.93 -1.37
CA PHE A 116 1.79 4.67 -1.46
C PHE A 116 0.58 3.72 -1.63
N PHE A 117 0.65 2.75 -2.55
CA PHE A 117 -0.41 1.77 -2.74
C PHE A 117 -0.59 0.84 -1.55
N TRP A 118 0.51 0.50 -0.87
CA TRP A 118 0.44 -0.27 0.37
C TRP A 118 -0.23 0.52 1.50
N GLU A 119 0.04 1.81 1.63
CA GLU A 119 -0.66 2.67 2.59
C GLU A 119 -2.15 2.82 2.29
N LEU A 120 -2.54 2.76 1.00
CA LEU A 120 -3.95 2.71 0.59
C LEU A 120 -4.65 1.40 0.98
N ASN A 121 -3.91 0.35 1.28
CA ASN A 121 -4.48 -0.95 1.65
C ASN A 121 -5.17 -0.90 3.02
N ALA A 122 -6.42 -0.41 3.05
CA ALA A 122 -7.22 -0.29 4.27
C ALA A 122 -7.36 -1.61 5.06
N PRO A 123 -7.50 -2.79 4.41
CA PRO A 123 -7.51 -4.08 5.10
C PRO A 123 -6.20 -4.41 5.83
N ARG A 124 -5.08 -3.81 5.44
CA ARG A 124 -3.74 -4.07 6.02
C ARG A 124 -3.38 -5.56 6.08
N ASP A 125 -3.84 -6.32 5.11
CA ASP A 125 -3.65 -7.77 5.02
C ASP A 125 -2.31 -8.19 4.35
N ILE A 126 -1.51 -7.21 3.94
CA ILE A 126 -0.16 -7.38 3.39
C ILE A 126 0.84 -6.67 4.31
N SER A 127 1.78 -7.41 4.91
CA SER A 127 2.87 -6.82 5.69
C SER A 127 3.92 -6.16 4.78
N LEU A 128 4.72 -5.25 5.34
CA LEU A 128 5.81 -4.62 4.61
C LEU A 128 6.80 -5.65 4.03
N MET A 129 7.13 -6.70 4.80
CA MET A 129 8.02 -7.78 4.34
C MET A 129 7.43 -8.57 3.18
N GLN A 130 6.10 -8.81 3.17
CA GLN A 130 5.43 -9.43 2.03
C GLN A 130 5.44 -8.52 0.80
N LEU A 131 5.22 -7.21 1.00
CA LEU A 131 5.28 -6.23 -0.07
C LEU A 131 6.66 -6.19 -0.73
N ILE A 132 7.74 -6.18 0.08
CA ILE A 132 9.13 -6.27 -0.39
C ILE A 132 9.34 -7.59 -1.14
N GLY A 133 8.83 -8.70 -0.61
CA GLY A 133 8.86 -9.99 -1.29
C GLY A 133 8.18 -9.94 -2.65
N TYR A 134 7.00 -9.31 -2.76
CA TYR A 134 6.28 -9.16 -4.03
C TYR A 134 7.02 -8.27 -5.02
N PHE A 135 7.73 -7.24 -4.54
CA PHE A 135 8.59 -6.40 -5.38
C PHE A 135 9.71 -7.22 -6.02
N PHE A 136 10.48 -7.97 -5.24
CA PHE A 136 11.60 -8.76 -5.77
C PHE A 136 11.11 -9.96 -6.58
N VAL A 137 10.23 -10.78 -6.03
CA VAL A 137 9.74 -11.99 -6.70
C VAL A 137 8.90 -11.63 -7.93
N GLY A 138 8.02 -10.63 -7.80
CA GLY A 138 7.18 -10.18 -8.90
C GLY A 138 7.99 -9.54 -10.03
N GLY A 139 8.97 -8.69 -9.69
CA GLY A 139 9.87 -8.07 -10.65
C GLY A 139 10.71 -9.10 -11.40
N VAL A 140 11.41 -9.99 -10.68
CA VAL A 140 12.23 -11.04 -11.30
C VAL A 140 11.38 -12.01 -12.13
N LEU A 141 10.24 -12.47 -11.60
CA LEU A 141 9.36 -13.39 -12.32
C LEU A 141 8.81 -12.76 -13.60
N SER A 142 8.35 -11.48 -13.53
CA SER A 142 7.85 -10.80 -14.72
C SER A 142 8.93 -10.58 -15.78
N LEU A 143 10.15 -10.19 -15.39
CA LEU A 143 11.28 -10.06 -16.33
C LEU A 143 11.67 -11.41 -16.94
N THR A 144 11.70 -12.48 -16.15
CA THR A 144 11.99 -13.83 -16.65
C THR A 144 10.95 -14.28 -17.68
N ILE A 145 9.66 -14.05 -17.38
CA ILE A 145 8.58 -14.38 -18.31
C ILE A 145 8.67 -13.50 -19.57
N THR A 146 8.99 -12.20 -19.42
CA THR A 146 9.23 -11.30 -20.56
C THR A 146 10.33 -11.85 -21.47
N ALA A 147 11.45 -12.29 -20.92
CA ALA A 147 12.56 -12.87 -21.71
C ALA A 147 12.12 -14.12 -22.48
N VAL A 148 11.22 -14.93 -21.91
CA VAL A 148 10.66 -16.11 -22.58
C VAL A 148 9.65 -15.74 -23.67
N LEU A 149 8.84 -14.69 -23.44
CA LEU A 149 7.79 -14.26 -24.37
C LEU A 149 8.33 -13.39 -25.51
N ASN A 150 9.44 -12.69 -25.29
CA ASN A 150 9.99 -11.73 -26.25
C ASN A 150 10.21 -12.29 -27.65
N PRO A 151 10.74 -13.54 -27.87
CA PRO A 151 10.88 -14.14 -29.19
C PRO A 151 9.56 -14.36 -29.94
N PHE A 152 8.42 -14.35 -29.23
CA PHE A 152 7.08 -14.53 -29.82
C PHE A 152 6.34 -13.18 -30.00
N SER A 153 6.97 -12.06 -29.63
CA SER A 153 6.43 -10.73 -29.86
C SER A 153 6.53 -10.34 -31.35
N PRO A 154 5.65 -9.47 -31.85
CA PRO A 154 5.75 -8.94 -33.19
C PRO A 154 7.13 -8.29 -33.42
N GLU A 155 7.67 -8.43 -34.63
CA GLU A 155 8.88 -7.73 -35.01
C GLU A 155 8.63 -6.22 -35.00
N GLY A 156 9.59 -5.46 -34.45
CA GLY A 156 9.49 -4.01 -34.35
C GLY A 156 10.47 -3.44 -33.32
N GLY A 157 10.31 -2.16 -33.01
CA GLY A 157 11.12 -1.46 -32.00
C GLY A 157 10.54 -1.59 -30.59
N ALA A 158 10.87 -0.60 -29.74
CA ALA A 158 10.43 -0.58 -28.34
C ALA A 158 8.89 -0.56 -28.17
N GLU A 159 8.15 -0.11 -29.18
CA GLU A 159 6.68 -0.09 -29.20
C GLU A 159 6.05 -1.49 -29.13
N MET A 160 6.82 -2.54 -29.49
CA MET A 160 6.37 -3.92 -29.40
C MET A 160 6.63 -4.56 -28.01
N ALA A 161 7.40 -3.93 -27.15
CA ALA A 161 7.68 -4.41 -25.81
C ALA A 161 6.42 -4.79 -24.98
N PRO A 162 5.28 -4.06 -25.05
CA PRO A 162 4.07 -4.41 -24.32
C PRO A 162 3.53 -5.81 -24.63
N PHE A 163 3.79 -6.37 -25.82
CA PHE A 163 3.33 -7.71 -26.18
C PHE A 163 3.97 -8.82 -25.36
N ALA A 164 5.20 -8.64 -24.90
CA ALA A 164 5.86 -9.57 -23.97
C ALA A 164 5.68 -9.13 -22.51
N GLU A 165 5.84 -7.83 -22.22
CA GLU A 165 5.94 -7.32 -20.88
C GLU A 165 4.59 -7.29 -20.14
N GLU A 166 3.49 -6.83 -20.78
CA GLU A 166 2.21 -6.74 -20.08
C GLU A 166 1.64 -8.13 -19.75
N PRO A 167 1.65 -9.12 -20.66
CA PRO A 167 1.29 -10.49 -20.29
C PRO A 167 2.21 -11.09 -19.22
N ALA A 168 3.51 -10.80 -19.24
CA ALA A 168 4.43 -11.30 -18.22
C ALA A 168 4.13 -10.74 -16.83
N LYS A 169 3.91 -9.42 -16.73
CA LYS A 169 3.49 -8.77 -15.48
C LYS A 169 2.14 -9.28 -14.99
N LEU A 170 1.19 -9.51 -15.90
CA LEU A 170 -0.10 -10.11 -15.56
C LEU A 170 0.06 -11.52 -14.98
N LEU A 171 0.82 -12.39 -15.64
CA LEU A 171 1.05 -13.76 -15.16
C LEU A 171 1.71 -13.77 -13.77
N ALA A 172 2.76 -12.98 -13.57
CA ALA A 172 3.41 -12.81 -12.28
C ALA A 172 2.41 -12.34 -11.19
N THR A 173 1.59 -11.34 -11.53
CA THR A 173 0.55 -10.82 -10.64
C THR A 173 -0.48 -11.89 -10.26
N LEU A 174 -0.97 -12.66 -11.22
CA LEU A 174 -1.96 -13.72 -10.97
C LEU A 174 -1.42 -14.85 -10.09
N VAL A 175 -0.16 -15.25 -10.30
CA VAL A 175 0.52 -16.23 -9.44
C VAL A 175 0.58 -15.72 -8.00
N LEU A 176 1.03 -14.50 -7.80
CA LEU A 176 1.15 -13.91 -6.45
C LEU A 176 -0.20 -13.65 -5.79
N LEU A 177 -1.23 -13.23 -6.54
CA LEU A 177 -2.62 -13.13 -6.04
C LEU A 177 -3.14 -14.47 -5.56
N LYS A 178 -2.88 -15.56 -6.30
CA LYS A 178 -3.27 -16.91 -5.89
C LYS A 178 -2.59 -17.33 -4.59
N LEU A 179 -1.29 -17.03 -4.44
CA LEU A 179 -0.55 -17.32 -3.22
C LEU A 179 -1.08 -16.52 -2.02
N LEU A 180 -1.37 -15.23 -2.22
CA LEU A 180 -1.97 -14.38 -1.21
C LEU A 180 -3.35 -14.89 -0.79
N HIS A 181 -4.20 -15.27 -1.76
CA HIS A 181 -5.52 -15.86 -1.48
C HIS A 181 -5.41 -17.16 -0.68
N LYS A 182 -4.46 -18.04 -1.05
CA LYS A 182 -4.22 -19.30 -0.32
C LYS A 182 -3.82 -19.04 1.13
N LYS A 183 -3.08 -17.96 1.39
CA LYS A 183 -2.63 -17.57 2.73
C LYS A 183 -3.78 -16.96 3.56
N ASN A 184 -4.53 -16.02 2.99
CA ASN A 184 -5.46 -15.17 3.72
C ASN A 184 -6.93 -15.65 3.65
N GLY A 185 -7.25 -16.60 2.79
CA GLY A 185 -8.63 -17.11 2.58
C GLY A 185 -9.58 -16.12 1.89
N ALA A 186 -9.23 -14.85 1.81
CA ALA A 186 -9.97 -13.80 1.12
C ALA A 186 -9.00 -12.76 0.57
N ILE A 187 -9.39 -12.08 -0.49
CA ILE A 187 -8.63 -10.98 -1.11
C ILE A 187 -9.53 -9.76 -1.25
N TYR A 188 -8.94 -8.59 -1.01
CA TYR A 188 -9.59 -7.30 -1.22
C TYR A 188 -9.04 -6.62 -2.49
N GLY A 189 -9.83 -5.72 -3.07
CA GLY A 189 -9.36 -4.91 -4.20
C GLY A 189 -8.10 -4.09 -3.85
N PHE A 190 -8.02 -3.59 -2.61
CA PHE A 190 -6.82 -2.91 -2.10
C PHE A 190 -5.59 -3.81 -2.05
N SER A 191 -5.75 -5.08 -1.68
CA SER A 191 -4.65 -6.06 -1.70
C SER A 191 -4.14 -6.27 -3.13
N GLY A 192 -5.07 -6.31 -4.10
CA GLY A 192 -4.74 -6.36 -5.53
C GLY A 192 -3.98 -5.12 -6.00
N LEU A 193 -4.43 -3.90 -5.60
CA LEU A 193 -3.72 -2.66 -5.90
C LEU A 193 -2.28 -2.68 -5.38
N ALA A 194 -2.09 -3.03 -4.10
CA ALA A 194 -0.77 -3.06 -3.47
C ALA A 194 0.15 -4.11 -4.10
N LEU A 195 -0.37 -5.31 -4.39
CA LEU A 195 0.40 -6.39 -5.01
C LEU A 195 0.76 -6.05 -6.45
N GLY A 196 -0.19 -5.56 -7.26
CA GLY A 196 0.08 -5.12 -8.63
C GLY A 196 1.10 -3.99 -8.68
N ALA A 197 0.98 -3.01 -7.75
CA ALA A 197 1.95 -1.95 -7.61
C ALA A 197 3.36 -2.48 -7.28
N ALA A 198 3.46 -3.50 -6.43
CA ALA A 198 4.74 -4.11 -6.08
C ALA A 198 5.39 -4.84 -7.28
N VAL A 199 4.61 -5.61 -8.04
CA VAL A 199 5.09 -6.26 -9.27
C VAL A 199 5.57 -5.23 -10.29
N GLY A 200 4.75 -4.20 -10.56
CA GLY A 200 5.09 -3.12 -11.48
C GLY A 200 6.30 -2.30 -11.02
N ALA A 201 6.43 -2.06 -9.71
CA ALA A 201 7.59 -1.35 -9.14
C ALA A 201 8.88 -2.17 -9.27
N GLY A 202 8.81 -3.47 -9.02
CA GLY A 202 9.95 -4.38 -9.19
C GLY A 202 10.42 -4.42 -10.66
N PHE A 203 9.47 -4.56 -11.59
CA PHE A 203 9.76 -4.51 -13.00
C PHE A 203 10.43 -3.18 -13.40
N ALA A 204 9.81 -2.04 -13.05
CA ALA A 204 10.32 -0.71 -13.36
C ALA A 204 11.71 -0.44 -12.79
N ALA A 205 11.97 -0.86 -11.56
CA ALA A 205 13.24 -0.66 -10.88
C ALA A 205 14.37 -1.45 -11.59
N PHE A 206 14.15 -2.73 -11.86
CA PHE A 206 15.17 -3.57 -12.48
C PHE A 206 15.42 -3.18 -13.93
N GLU A 207 14.37 -2.89 -14.68
CA GLU A 207 14.50 -2.40 -16.05
C GLU A 207 15.25 -1.05 -16.10
N SER A 208 14.92 -0.13 -15.19
CA SER A 208 15.61 1.17 -15.12
C SER A 208 17.07 1.04 -14.69
N ALA A 209 17.38 0.10 -13.79
CA ALA A 209 18.76 -0.25 -13.45
C ALA A 209 19.51 -0.80 -14.64
N GLN A 210 18.87 -1.65 -15.46
CA GLN A 210 19.46 -2.18 -16.70
C GLN A 210 19.77 -1.06 -17.71
N TYR A 211 18.84 -0.11 -17.90
CA TYR A 211 19.09 1.04 -18.78
C TYR A 211 20.22 1.92 -18.25
N ALA A 212 20.29 2.18 -16.95
CA ALA A 212 21.40 2.91 -16.35
C ALA A 212 22.73 2.18 -16.51
N TYR A 213 22.74 0.86 -16.34
CA TYR A 213 23.91 0.01 -16.59
C TYR A 213 24.38 0.08 -18.04
N ASN A 214 23.47 0.03 -19.01
CA ASN A 214 23.81 0.11 -20.44
C ASN A 214 24.38 1.48 -20.86
N MET A 215 24.23 2.52 -20.02
CA MET A 215 24.86 3.83 -20.24
C MET A 215 26.27 3.94 -19.66
N LEU A 216 26.73 2.94 -18.92
CA LEU A 216 28.11 2.91 -18.44
C LEU A 216 29.06 2.71 -19.63
N PRO A 217 30.21 3.41 -19.64
CA PRO A 217 31.23 3.19 -20.65
C PRO A 217 31.68 1.73 -20.65
N THR A 218 31.80 1.16 -21.85
CA THR A 218 32.36 -0.17 -22.05
C THR A 218 33.73 -0.06 -22.73
N PHE A 219 34.73 -0.72 -22.19
CA PHE A 219 36.06 -0.81 -22.81
C PHE A 219 36.26 -2.20 -23.38
N LEU A 220 36.83 -2.22 -24.58
CA LEU A 220 37.33 -3.43 -25.21
C LEU A 220 38.70 -3.77 -24.60
N ILE A 221 38.78 -4.87 -23.86
CA ILE A 221 40.06 -5.41 -23.42
C ILE A 221 40.44 -6.48 -24.43
N ASP A 222 41.48 -6.17 -25.22
CA ASP A 222 42.10 -7.12 -26.16
C ASP A 222 42.94 -8.09 -25.31
N THR A 223 42.57 -9.36 -25.28
CA THR A 223 43.31 -10.42 -24.63
C THR A 223 43.74 -11.42 -25.67
N ASP A 224 44.85 -12.12 -25.45
CA ASP A 224 45.36 -13.18 -26.33
C ASP A 224 44.34 -14.30 -26.60
N ALA A 225 43.25 -14.36 -25.88
CA ALA A 225 42.13 -15.31 -25.99
C ALA A 225 40.88 -14.76 -26.70
N GLY A 226 40.91 -13.52 -27.19
CA GLY A 226 39.79 -12.83 -27.82
C GLY A 226 39.32 -11.57 -27.02
N ALA A 227 38.55 -10.72 -27.69
CA ALA A 227 38.08 -9.49 -27.12
C ALA A 227 37.04 -9.77 -25.99
N LEU A 228 37.34 -9.39 -24.76
CA LEU A 228 36.43 -9.45 -23.63
C LEU A 228 35.84 -8.06 -23.40
N TYR A 229 34.54 -7.92 -23.61
CA TYR A 229 33.80 -6.72 -23.21
C TYR A 229 33.55 -6.79 -21.72
N LEU A 230 34.37 -6.09 -20.91
CA LEU A 230 34.06 -5.83 -19.52
C LEU A 230 33.33 -4.48 -19.44
N PRO A 231 32.18 -4.40 -18.76
CA PRO A 231 31.66 -3.11 -18.37
C PRO A 231 32.65 -2.51 -17.37
N VAL A 232 33.54 -1.67 -17.87
CA VAL A 232 34.47 -0.94 -16.99
C VAL A 232 33.65 0.15 -16.32
N MET A 233 33.46 0.03 -15.02
CA MET A 233 32.77 1.01 -14.19
C MET A 233 33.61 2.28 -14.00
N LEU A 234 34.31 2.72 -15.04
CA LEU A 234 35.03 3.99 -15.08
C LEU A 234 34.06 5.05 -15.57
N LEU A 235 33.52 5.84 -14.64
CA LEU A 235 32.70 7.01 -14.97
C LEU A 235 33.59 8.25 -15.05
N ASP A 236 33.57 8.89 -16.20
CA ASP A 236 33.98 10.27 -16.35
C ASP A 236 32.76 11.21 -16.24
N MET A 237 32.97 12.51 -16.37
CA MET A 237 31.89 13.50 -16.26
C MET A 237 30.84 13.34 -17.36
N ALA A 238 31.21 12.95 -18.58
CA ALA A 238 30.29 12.76 -19.70
C ALA A 238 29.41 11.50 -19.49
N GLY A 239 30.02 10.40 -19.06
CA GLY A 239 29.32 9.19 -18.70
C GLY A 239 28.35 9.39 -17.53
N LEU A 240 28.78 10.11 -16.50
CA LEU A 240 27.90 10.49 -15.37
C LEU A 240 26.68 11.28 -15.82
N ILE A 241 26.87 12.30 -16.68
CA ILE A 241 25.76 13.10 -17.22
C ILE A 241 24.77 12.21 -17.98
N GLY A 242 25.26 11.29 -18.82
CA GLY A 242 24.42 10.34 -19.56
C GLY A 242 23.59 9.45 -18.65
N VAL A 243 24.21 8.84 -17.64
CA VAL A 243 23.53 8.00 -16.63
C VAL A 243 22.49 8.81 -15.86
N LEU A 244 22.84 10.01 -15.38
CA LEU A 244 21.92 10.86 -14.64
C LEU A 244 20.72 11.32 -15.47
N ALA A 245 20.95 11.73 -16.73
CA ALA A 245 19.87 12.11 -17.64
C ALA A 245 18.88 10.96 -17.83
N ASN A 246 19.37 9.74 -18.04
CA ASN A 246 18.53 8.54 -18.13
C ASN A 246 17.75 8.29 -16.85
N ILE A 247 18.40 8.31 -15.68
CA ILE A 247 17.76 8.11 -14.38
C ILE A 247 16.66 9.15 -14.13
N VAL A 248 16.92 10.43 -14.40
CA VAL A 248 15.93 11.50 -14.21
C VAL A 248 14.70 11.29 -15.08
N VAL A 249 14.91 11.06 -16.38
CA VAL A 249 13.80 10.79 -17.33
C VAL A 249 12.98 9.59 -16.87
N ARG A 250 13.62 8.48 -16.52
CA ARG A 250 12.92 7.26 -16.09
C ARG A 250 12.18 7.45 -14.76
N ASN A 251 12.73 8.20 -13.81
CA ASN A 251 12.03 8.53 -12.56
C ASN A 251 10.81 9.43 -12.79
N VAL A 252 10.91 10.43 -13.68
CA VAL A 252 9.75 11.25 -14.05
C VAL A 252 8.68 10.39 -14.72
N CYS A 253 9.06 9.52 -15.65
CA CYS A 253 8.14 8.62 -16.32
C CYS A 253 7.56 7.54 -15.40
N ALA A 254 8.26 7.15 -14.33
CA ALA A 254 7.81 6.15 -13.38
C ALA A 254 6.48 6.52 -12.70
N ILE A 255 6.14 7.82 -12.62
CA ILE A 255 4.86 8.31 -12.07
C ILE A 255 3.65 7.83 -12.90
N CYS A 256 3.85 7.47 -14.15
CA CYS A 256 2.80 7.02 -15.08
C CYS A 256 3.19 5.73 -15.83
N SER A 257 4.04 4.88 -15.25
CA SER A 257 4.53 3.67 -15.94
C SER A 257 4.13 2.37 -15.25
N HIS A 258 4.99 1.39 -15.20
CA HIS A 258 4.73 0.00 -14.85
C HIS A 258 3.97 -0.21 -13.53
N VAL A 259 4.15 0.67 -12.52
CA VAL A 259 3.37 0.60 -11.28
C VAL A 259 1.90 0.80 -11.57
N LEU A 260 1.56 1.84 -12.36
CA LEU A 260 0.19 2.17 -12.73
C LEU A 260 -0.36 1.30 -13.86
N TYR A 261 0.50 0.66 -14.65
CA TYR A 261 0.05 -0.36 -15.60
C TYR A 261 -0.50 -1.56 -14.83
N CYS A 262 0.17 -2.00 -13.75
CA CYS A 262 -0.17 -3.22 -13.03
C CYS A 262 -1.29 -3.04 -11.99
N ALA A 263 -1.28 -1.96 -11.21
CA ALA A 263 -2.15 -1.80 -10.05
C ALA A 263 -3.67 -1.83 -10.37
N PRO A 264 -4.21 -1.15 -11.42
CA PRO A 264 -5.65 -1.13 -11.69
C PRO A 264 -6.21 -2.48 -12.11
N TYR A 265 -5.55 -3.23 -13.00
CA TYR A 265 -6.04 -4.54 -13.41
C TYR A 265 -5.87 -5.59 -12.32
N ALA A 266 -4.79 -5.50 -11.51
CA ALA A 266 -4.59 -6.37 -10.36
C ALA A 266 -5.67 -6.16 -9.29
N CYS A 267 -6.09 -4.90 -9.07
CA CYS A 267 -7.24 -4.58 -8.23
C CYS A 267 -8.50 -5.30 -8.71
N THR A 268 -8.81 -5.18 -10.01
CA THR A 268 -10.02 -5.78 -10.58
C THR A 268 -9.95 -7.31 -10.56
N ALA A 269 -8.77 -7.89 -10.81
CA ALA A 269 -8.53 -9.32 -10.65
C ALA A 269 -8.84 -9.79 -9.22
N ALA A 270 -8.35 -9.05 -8.21
CA ALA A 270 -8.62 -9.35 -6.81
C ALA A 270 -10.11 -9.23 -6.45
N LEU A 271 -10.80 -8.20 -6.93
CA LEU A 271 -12.24 -8.03 -6.74
C LEU A 271 -13.08 -9.15 -7.34
N ASN A 272 -12.62 -9.72 -8.45
CA ASN A 272 -13.31 -10.82 -9.15
C ASN A 272 -13.04 -12.20 -8.51
N MET A 273 -11.95 -12.35 -7.75
CA MET A 273 -11.64 -13.61 -7.07
C MET A 273 -12.65 -13.91 -5.96
N LYS A 274 -13.44 -14.96 -6.12
CA LYS A 274 -14.40 -15.45 -5.12
C LYS A 274 -13.70 -16.38 -4.11
N LYS A 275 -14.44 -16.82 -3.08
CA LYS A 275 -13.95 -17.68 -1.99
C LYS A 275 -13.15 -18.92 -2.40
N GLY A 276 -13.26 -19.41 -3.63
CA GLY A 276 -12.50 -20.56 -4.14
C GLY A 276 -11.10 -20.23 -4.70
N GLY A 277 -10.70 -18.96 -4.77
CA GLY A 277 -9.36 -18.55 -5.26
C GLY A 277 -9.07 -18.92 -6.73
N ASN A 278 -10.12 -19.05 -7.56
CA ASN A 278 -9.95 -19.43 -8.95
C ASN A 278 -9.41 -18.26 -9.77
N VAL A 279 -8.19 -18.40 -10.26
CA VAL A 279 -7.49 -17.40 -11.10
C VAL A 279 -8.26 -17.11 -12.40
N PHE A 280 -8.98 -18.08 -12.93
CA PHE A 280 -9.82 -17.89 -14.12
C PHE A 280 -10.91 -16.85 -13.87
N GLN A 281 -11.52 -16.85 -12.69
CA GLN A 281 -12.52 -15.85 -12.31
C GLN A 281 -11.92 -14.44 -12.18
N ALA A 282 -10.64 -14.31 -11.81
CA ALA A 282 -9.96 -13.04 -11.68
C ALA A 282 -9.96 -12.26 -13.01
N VAL A 283 -9.81 -12.96 -14.13
CA VAL A 283 -9.72 -12.36 -15.47
C VAL A 283 -11.03 -12.43 -16.28
N CYS A 284 -12.09 -13.10 -15.77
CA CYS A 284 -13.36 -13.28 -16.47
C CYS A 284 -14.31 -12.08 -16.35
N SER A 285 -13.80 -10.83 -16.47
CA SER A 285 -14.69 -9.67 -16.53
C SER A 285 -14.26 -8.68 -17.61
N LEU A 286 -15.24 -8.07 -18.26
CA LEU A 286 -14.98 -7.01 -19.24
C LEU A 286 -14.18 -5.86 -18.62
N GLN A 287 -14.46 -5.50 -17.36
CA GLN A 287 -13.76 -4.42 -16.66
C GLN A 287 -12.27 -4.73 -16.50
N PHE A 288 -11.91 -6.00 -16.22
CA PHE A 288 -10.52 -6.41 -16.16
C PHE A 288 -9.82 -6.18 -17.51
N TRP A 289 -10.41 -6.64 -18.61
CA TRP A 289 -9.82 -6.52 -19.93
C TRP A 289 -9.76 -5.07 -20.44
N ILE A 290 -10.71 -4.22 -20.06
CA ILE A 290 -10.63 -2.78 -20.34
C ILE A 290 -9.43 -2.16 -19.64
N LEU A 291 -9.21 -2.44 -18.34
CA LEU A 291 -8.08 -1.88 -17.61
C LEU A 291 -6.74 -2.44 -18.08
N PHE A 292 -6.68 -3.72 -18.39
CA PHE A 292 -5.50 -4.32 -19.00
C PHE A 292 -5.20 -3.73 -20.37
N GLY A 293 -6.22 -3.56 -21.22
CA GLY A 293 -6.10 -2.92 -22.54
C GLY A 293 -5.65 -1.46 -22.45
N ILE A 294 -6.14 -0.69 -21.48
CA ILE A 294 -5.67 0.68 -21.21
C ILE A 294 -4.18 0.67 -20.86
N SER A 295 -3.76 -0.22 -19.97
CA SER A 295 -2.34 -0.35 -19.59
C SER A 295 -1.48 -0.69 -20.78
N PHE A 296 -1.87 -1.69 -21.56
CA PHE A 296 -1.20 -2.12 -22.78
C PHE A 296 -1.08 -0.97 -23.81
N ALA A 297 -2.20 -0.27 -24.06
CA ALA A 297 -2.22 0.82 -25.03
C ALA A 297 -1.38 2.02 -24.58
N CYS A 298 -1.46 2.41 -23.29
CA CYS A 298 -0.65 3.49 -22.73
C CYS A 298 0.84 3.18 -22.81
N HIS A 299 1.22 1.94 -22.56
CA HIS A 299 2.61 1.49 -22.63
C HIS A 299 3.11 1.51 -24.09
N GLY A 300 2.36 0.92 -25.03
CA GLY A 300 2.73 0.93 -26.45
C GLY A 300 2.80 2.33 -27.04
N LEU A 301 1.84 3.19 -26.69
CA LEU A 301 1.80 4.57 -27.15
C LEU A 301 2.99 5.39 -26.62
N TRP A 302 3.36 5.17 -25.35
CA TRP A 302 4.54 5.80 -24.76
C TRP A 302 5.81 5.39 -25.53
N ASN A 303 5.99 4.10 -25.75
CA ASN A 303 7.18 3.59 -26.43
C ASN A 303 7.24 3.97 -27.92
N PHE A 304 6.08 4.08 -28.58
CA PHE A 304 5.99 4.47 -29.99
C PHE A 304 6.32 5.93 -30.22
N ILE A 305 5.76 6.84 -29.41
CA ILE A 305 5.90 8.28 -29.65
C ILE A 305 7.10 8.86 -28.86
N GLY A 306 7.37 8.36 -27.65
CA GLY A 306 8.49 8.80 -26.81
C GLY A 306 8.49 10.31 -26.45
N SER A 307 7.32 10.97 -26.54
CA SER A 307 7.21 12.40 -26.34
C SER A 307 6.72 12.75 -24.94
N LEU A 308 7.42 13.66 -24.26
CA LEU A 308 7.02 14.16 -22.96
C LEU A 308 5.61 14.82 -22.97
N LEU A 309 5.12 15.25 -24.14
CA LEU A 309 3.74 15.77 -24.27
C LEU A 309 2.68 14.71 -23.97
N LEU A 310 2.99 13.42 -24.19
CA LEU A 310 2.09 12.32 -23.87
C LEU A 310 2.08 11.97 -22.37
N LEU A 311 3.06 12.43 -21.62
CA LEU A 311 3.15 12.14 -20.19
C LEU A 311 1.86 12.59 -19.45
N ILE A 312 1.35 13.77 -19.78
CA ILE A 312 0.15 14.32 -19.12
C ILE A 312 -1.10 13.48 -19.40
N PRO A 313 -1.52 13.22 -20.66
CA PRO A 313 -2.72 12.44 -20.92
C PRO A 313 -2.60 10.99 -20.42
N ILE A 314 -1.46 10.33 -20.58
CA ILE A 314 -1.21 8.98 -20.07
C ILE A 314 -1.35 8.98 -18.53
N THR A 315 -0.72 9.94 -17.85
CA THR A 315 -0.84 10.09 -16.39
C THR A 315 -2.29 10.22 -15.95
N LEU A 316 -3.06 11.10 -16.58
CA LEU A 316 -4.48 11.33 -16.26
C LEU A 316 -5.31 10.05 -16.45
N ILE A 317 -5.09 9.31 -17.52
CA ILE A 317 -5.81 8.06 -17.82
C ILE A 317 -5.48 7.00 -16.76
N LEU A 318 -4.22 6.78 -16.46
CA LEU A 318 -3.77 5.74 -15.52
C LEU A 318 -4.17 6.04 -14.08
N TRP A 319 -4.02 7.30 -13.64
CA TRP A 319 -4.49 7.70 -12.30
C TRP A 319 -6.01 7.68 -12.17
N SER A 320 -6.75 7.97 -13.25
CA SER A 320 -8.22 7.82 -13.27
C SER A 320 -8.63 6.35 -13.17
N SER A 321 -7.94 5.46 -13.88
CA SER A 321 -8.12 4.00 -13.80
C SER A 321 -7.82 3.48 -12.38
N THR A 322 -6.76 3.99 -11.76
CA THR A 322 -6.40 3.70 -10.39
C THR A 322 -7.48 4.19 -9.40
N LEU A 323 -7.96 5.43 -9.54
CA LEU A 323 -9.03 5.96 -8.69
C LEU A 323 -10.32 5.15 -8.82
N TYR A 324 -10.62 4.65 -10.02
CA TYR A 324 -11.73 3.70 -10.19
C TYR A 324 -11.53 2.44 -9.34
N GLY A 325 -10.35 1.82 -9.37
CA GLY A 325 -10.01 0.67 -8.53
C GLY A 325 -10.13 0.95 -7.03
N VAL A 326 -9.62 2.11 -6.57
CA VAL A 326 -9.74 2.56 -5.18
C VAL A 326 -11.21 2.70 -4.76
N ARG A 327 -12.05 3.35 -5.59
CA ARG A 327 -13.49 3.50 -5.32
C ARG A 327 -14.21 2.16 -5.24
N LYS A 328 -13.89 1.21 -6.10
CA LYS A 328 -14.43 -0.16 -6.06
C LYS A 328 -14.00 -0.91 -4.82
N SER A 329 -12.75 -0.75 -4.39
CA SER A 329 -12.23 -1.37 -3.17
C SER A 329 -12.92 -0.82 -1.92
N PHE A 330 -13.15 0.48 -1.84
CA PHE A 330 -13.96 1.06 -0.76
C PHE A 330 -15.42 0.60 -0.81
N ALA A 331 -16.01 0.47 -2.00
CA ALA A 331 -17.36 -0.07 -2.15
C ALA A 331 -17.47 -1.51 -1.64
N GLN A 332 -16.46 -2.35 -1.92
CA GLN A 332 -16.36 -3.72 -1.38
C GLN A 332 -16.34 -3.72 0.14
N LEU A 333 -15.55 -2.85 0.77
CA LEU A 333 -15.51 -2.75 2.23
C LEU A 333 -16.82 -2.23 2.81
N ALA A 334 -17.41 -1.19 2.22
CA ALA A 334 -18.68 -0.63 2.65
C ALA A 334 -19.83 -1.66 2.56
N GLU A 335 -19.86 -2.49 1.51
CA GLU A 335 -20.80 -3.59 1.37
C GLU A 335 -20.64 -4.66 2.46
N LYS A 336 -19.39 -5.01 2.79
CA LYS A 336 -19.11 -5.97 3.88
C LYS A 336 -19.55 -5.41 5.23
N VAL A 337 -19.25 -4.14 5.51
CA VAL A 337 -19.68 -3.46 6.75
C VAL A 337 -21.21 -3.46 6.86
N SER A 338 -21.93 -3.12 5.78
CA SER A 338 -23.39 -3.09 5.77
C SER A 338 -24.01 -4.48 5.95
N ARG A 339 -23.43 -5.51 5.36
CA ARG A 339 -23.87 -6.90 5.53
C ARG A 339 -23.55 -7.46 6.92
N GLY A 340 -22.42 -7.06 7.51
CA GLY A 340 -22.06 -7.40 8.89
C GLY A 340 -23.02 -6.77 9.90
N GLY A 341 -23.45 -5.53 9.67
CA GLY A 341 -24.42 -4.82 10.50
C GLY A 341 -25.85 -5.38 10.45
N SER A 342 -26.18 -6.11 9.36
CA SER A 342 -27.56 -6.63 9.15
C SER A 342 -27.88 -7.95 9.87
N LYS A 343 -26.90 -8.59 10.53
CA LYS A 343 -27.10 -9.86 11.28
C LYS A 343 -26.60 -9.76 12.73
N ALA A 344 -26.81 -8.63 13.40
CA ALA A 344 -26.57 -8.57 14.83
C ALA A 344 -27.61 -9.39 15.57
N GLN A 345 -27.20 -10.52 16.10
CA GLN A 345 -27.91 -11.07 17.25
C GLN A 345 -27.75 -10.08 18.40
N VAL A 346 -28.84 -9.42 18.79
CA VAL A 346 -28.89 -8.55 19.95
C VAL A 346 -28.46 -9.37 21.17
N THR A 347 -27.39 -8.97 21.83
CA THR A 347 -27.04 -9.58 23.13
C THR A 347 -28.04 -9.08 24.16
N HIS A 348 -28.40 -9.91 25.12
CA HIS A 348 -29.16 -9.48 26.30
C HIS A 348 -28.27 -8.79 27.34
N LEU A 349 -27.00 -8.51 27.01
CA LEU A 349 -26.05 -7.87 27.90
C LEU A 349 -26.23 -6.34 27.87
N MET A 350 -26.15 -5.74 29.02
CA MET A 350 -26.17 -4.29 29.20
C MET A 350 -24.86 -3.83 29.85
N LEU A 351 -24.49 -2.59 29.62
CA LEU A 351 -23.37 -1.92 30.26
C LEU A 351 -23.92 -1.05 31.37
N GLN A 352 -23.50 -1.24 32.60
CA GLN A 352 -23.80 -0.36 33.71
C GLN A 352 -22.55 0.49 33.99
N GLY A 353 -22.65 1.81 33.86
CA GLY A 353 -21.61 2.72 34.34
C GLY A 353 -21.53 2.66 35.85
N ILE A 354 -20.37 2.27 36.38
CA ILE A 354 -20.15 2.17 37.84
C ILE A 354 -19.17 3.22 38.34
N GLY A 355 -18.48 3.94 37.44
CA GLY A 355 -17.57 5.02 37.76
C GLY A 355 -17.50 6.08 36.66
N GLY A 356 -17.04 7.27 37.00
CA GLY A 356 -16.79 8.36 36.09
C GLY A 356 -18.04 9.07 35.56
N VAL A 357 -17.92 9.62 34.33
CA VAL A 357 -18.96 10.46 33.68
C VAL A 357 -20.28 9.71 33.48
N HIS A 358 -20.22 8.40 33.26
CA HIS A 358 -21.39 7.57 32.99
C HIS A 358 -21.87 6.77 34.22
N ALA A 359 -21.41 7.11 35.41
CA ALA A 359 -21.83 6.43 36.65
C ALA A 359 -23.35 6.48 36.83
N GLY A 360 -23.96 5.33 37.14
CA GLY A 360 -25.40 5.18 37.32
C GLY A 360 -26.21 5.03 36.04
N VAL A 361 -25.60 5.16 34.84
CA VAL A 361 -26.30 5.02 33.55
C VAL A 361 -26.15 3.61 33.01
N ALA A 362 -27.28 3.01 32.58
CA ALA A 362 -27.29 1.71 31.92
C ALA A 362 -27.45 1.88 30.39
N PHE A 363 -26.63 1.19 29.63
CA PHE A 363 -26.64 1.23 28.18
C PHE A 363 -26.95 -0.16 27.62
N ALA A 364 -27.98 -0.27 26.79
CA ALA A 364 -28.26 -1.50 26.08
C ALA A 364 -27.31 -1.65 24.88
N VAL A 365 -26.73 -2.83 24.72
CA VAL A 365 -25.91 -3.18 23.55
C VAL A 365 -26.82 -3.50 22.37
N THR A 366 -27.29 -2.45 21.69
CA THR A 366 -28.26 -2.56 20.57
C THR A 366 -27.60 -2.56 19.21
N ARG A 367 -26.28 -2.37 19.15
CA ARG A 367 -25.49 -2.30 17.91
C ARG A 367 -24.43 -3.39 17.89
N THR A 368 -24.01 -3.78 16.70
CA THR A 368 -22.89 -4.72 16.52
C THR A 368 -21.55 -4.17 16.95
N GLU A 369 -21.41 -2.83 16.98
CA GLU A 369 -20.21 -2.13 17.40
C GLU A 369 -20.60 -0.84 18.13
N ILE A 370 -19.93 -0.59 19.25
CA ILE A 370 -20.03 0.62 20.06
C ILE A 370 -18.61 1.15 20.23
N LEU A 371 -18.35 2.35 19.72
CA LEU A 371 -17.11 3.07 19.92
C LEU A 371 -17.17 3.89 21.19
N ILE A 372 -16.06 3.94 21.88
CA ILE A 372 -15.89 4.64 23.16
C ILE A 372 -14.66 5.54 23.06
N GLY A 373 -14.83 6.84 23.32
CA GLY A 373 -13.77 7.84 23.21
C GLY A 373 -14.29 9.27 23.27
N SER A 374 -13.43 10.26 23.02
CA SER A 374 -13.77 11.68 23.06
C SER A 374 -14.26 12.26 21.73
N ASP A 375 -14.10 11.53 20.61
CA ASP A 375 -14.61 11.96 19.29
C ASP A 375 -16.14 11.91 19.24
N ALA A 376 -16.73 12.91 18.60
CA ALA A 376 -18.20 13.02 18.43
C ALA A 376 -18.85 11.84 17.70
N SER A 377 -18.08 10.98 17.02
CA SER A 377 -18.56 9.75 16.38
C SER A 377 -18.72 8.58 17.35
N CYS A 378 -18.16 8.68 18.54
CA CYS A 378 -18.29 7.65 19.58
C CYS A 378 -19.71 7.60 20.14
N GLN A 379 -20.25 6.38 20.27
CA GLN A 379 -21.58 6.17 20.88
C GLN A 379 -21.55 6.36 22.40
N LEU A 380 -20.44 6.00 23.05
CA LEU A 380 -20.13 6.40 24.41
C LEU A 380 -19.07 7.51 24.33
N ASN A 381 -19.56 8.74 24.29
CA ASN A 381 -18.72 9.92 24.11
C ASN A 381 -18.31 10.51 25.45
N TYR A 382 -17.05 10.91 25.53
CA TYR A 382 -16.46 11.56 26.70
C TYR A 382 -16.08 13.01 26.41
N PRO A 383 -16.11 13.89 27.44
CA PRO A 383 -15.64 15.27 27.32
C PRO A 383 -14.14 15.29 26.94
N ILE A 384 -13.76 16.18 26.02
CA ILE A 384 -12.36 16.41 25.58
C ILE A 384 -11.46 16.82 26.77
N SER A 385 -12.03 17.32 27.84
CA SER A 385 -11.30 17.66 29.07
C SER A 385 -10.71 16.45 29.81
N LEU A 386 -11.16 15.24 29.52
CA LEU A 386 -10.56 14.00 30.00
C LEU A 386 -9.40 13.59 29.07
N THR A 387 -8.22 14.11 29.37
CA THR A 387 -7.02 13.98 28.51
C THR A 387 -6.44 12.56 28.43
N ASP A 388 -6.90 11.66 29.28
CA ASP A 388 -6.55 10.24 29.32
C ASP A 388 -7.50 9.36 28.50
N ILE A 389 -8.46 9.97 27.80
CA ILE A 389 -9.34 9.26 26.87
C ILE A 389 -9.10 9.80 25.46
N GLU A 390 -8.59 8.95 24.59
CA GLU A 390 -8.31 9.29 23.20
C GLU A 390 -9.61 9.45 22.40
N ASP A 391 -9.51 10.08 21.23
CA ASP A 391 -10.62 10.31 20.29
C ASP A 391 -11.41 9.03 20.04
N ILE A 392 -10.72 7.91 19.82
CA ILE A 392 -11.30 6.56 19.77
C ILE A 392 -10.42 5.66 20.63
N HIS A 393 -10.84 5.43 21.86
CA HIS A 393 -10.06 4.75 22.88
C HIS A 393 -10.18 3.22 22.81
N CYS A 394 -11.40 2.73 22.84
CA CYS A 394 -11.72 1.31 22.77
C CYS A 394 -13.06 1.07 22.06
N LYS A 395 -13.38 -0.20 21.83
CA LYS A 395 -14.67 -0.58 21.26
C LYS A 395 -15.24 -1.86 21.86
N LEU A 396 -16.56 -1.94 21.82
CA LEU A 396 -17.31 -3.16 22.05
C LEU A 396 -17.81 -3.72 20.72
N VAL A 397 -17.69 -5.03 20.54
CA VAL A 397 -18.11 -5.72 19.31
C VAL A 397 -18.94 -6.94 19.65
N VAL A 398 -20.11 -7.06 19.05
CA VAL A 398 -20.97 -8.26 19.16
C VAL A 398 -20.65 -9.20 18.02
N ARG A 399 -20.25 -10.44 18.33
CA ARG A 399 -19.98 -11.51 17.36
C ARG A 399 -20.63 -12.81 17.79
N GLN A 400 -21.42 -13.42 16.90
CA GLN A 400 -22.09 -14.68 17.18
C GLN A 400 -22.82 -14.73 18.52
N GLY A 401 -23.45 -13.59 18.91
CA GLY A 401 -24.14 -13.45 20.18
C GLY A 401 -23.25 -13.14 21.40
N ASN A 402 -21.93 -13.10 21.23
CA ASN A 402 -20.97 -12.78 22.28
C ASN A 402 -20.50 -11.32 22.17
N LEU A 403 -20.23 -10.71 23.32
CA LEU A 403 -19.72 -9.34 23.42
C LEU A 403 -18.19 -9.36 23.67
N TYR A 404 -17.46 -8.60 22.89
CA TYR A 404 -16.01 -8.46 23.00
C TYR A 404 -15.63 -7.00 23.25
N LEU A 405 -14.62 -6.78 24.10
CA LEU A 405 -13.96 -5.49 24.31
C LEU A 405 -12.59 -5.51 23.65
N ALA A 406 -12.27 -4.46 22.91
CA ALA A 406 -10.95 -4.30 22.30
C ALA A 406 -10.43 -2.87 22.56
N ASP A 407 -9.24 -2.78 23.14
CA ASP A 407 -8.47 -1.54 23.19
C ASP A 407 -8.00 -1.19 21.78
N LEU A 408 -8.10 0.07 21.40
CA LEU A 408 -7.75 0.51 20.04
C LEU A 408 -6.36 1.17 19.96
N GLY A 409 -5.46 0.78 20.85
CA GLY A 409 -4.09 1.31 20.95
C GLY A 409 -4.04 2.59 21.74
N SER A 410 -4.85 2.67 22.80
CA SER A 410 -4.87 3.81 23.71
C SER A 410 -3.58 3.91 24.51
N LEU A 411 -3.11 5.14 24.76
CA LEU A 411 -1.92 5.41 25.58
C LEU A 411 -2.19 5.08 27.04
N SER A 412 -3.33 5.53 27.53
CA SER A 412 -3.73 5.34 28.92
C SER A 412 -4.21 3.93 29.23
N GLY A 413 -4.61 3.17 28.21
CA GLY A 413 -5.00 1.76 28.29
C GLY A 413 -6.47 1.52 28.60
N THR A 414 -6.96 0.37 28.17
CA THR A 414 -8.23 -0.23 28.56
C THR A 414 -7.95 -1.41 29.48
N PHE A 415 -8.72 -1.56 30.53
CA PHE A 415 -8.51 -2.59 31.56
C PHE A 415 -9.76 -3.48 31.66
N LEU A 416 -9.58 -4.78 31.77
CA LEU A 416 -10.63 -5.75 32.04
C LEU A 416 -10.31 -6.47 33.33
N ASN A 417 -11.22 -6.38 34.30
CA ASN A 417 -11.06 -6.95 35.66
C ASN A 417 -9.73 -6.56 36.32
N GLY A 418 -9.31 -5.28 36.12
CA GLY A 418 -8.06 -4.74 36.63
C GLY A 418 -6.80 -5.05 35.82
N MET A 419 -6.88 -5.91 34.78
CA MET A 419 -5.75 -6.22 33.91
C MET A 419 -5.79 -5.37 32.64
N ARG A 420 -4.66 -4.75 32.29
CA ARG A 420 -4.54 -3.97 31.07
C ARG A 420 -4.67 -4.87 29.84
N LEU A 421 -5.54 -4.53 28.94
CA LEU A 421 -5.73 -5.27 27.71
C LEU A 421 -4.56 -5.07 26.74
N LYS A 422 -4.24 -6.14 26.02
CA LYS A 422 -3.33 -6.03 24.88
C LYS A 422 -4.05 -5.24 23.78
N PRO A 423 -3.43 -4.18 23.26
CA PRO A 423 -4.04 -3.38 22.19
C PRO A 423 -4.41 -4.25 21.00
N MET A 424 -5.56 -3.96 20.38
CA MET A 424 -6.04 -4.57 19.15
C MET A 424 -6.53 -6.02 19.27
N VAL A 425 -6.56 -6.57 20.47
CA VAL A 425 -7.07 -7.93 20.72
C VAL A 425 -8.48 -7.84 21.29
N GLY A 426 -9.43 -8.61 20.74
CA GLY A 426 -10.78 -8.72 21.25
C GLY A 426 -10.84 -9.68 22.43
N HIS A 427 -11.26 -9.19 23.60
CA HIS A 427 -11.46 -9.97 24.82
C HIS A 427 -12.94 -10.22 25.04
N LEU A 428 -13.32 -11.49 25.18
CA LEU A 428 -14.69 -11.90 25.46
C LEU A 428 -15.14 -11.33 26.80
N LEU A 429 -16.29 -10.65 26.81
CA LEU A 429 -16.93 -10.15 28.01
C LEU A 429 -18.03 -11.11 28.48
N GLN A 430 -18.07 -11.33 29.78
CA GLN A 430 -19.08 -12.12 30.45
C GLN A 430 -19.88 -11.25 31.43
N ARG A 431 -21.06 -11.70 31.78
CA ARG A 431 -21.88 -11.03 32.80
C ARG A 431 -21.12 -10.98 34.13
N GLY A 432 -21.03 -9.79 34.73
CA GLY A 432 -20.26 -9.54 35.93
C GLY A 432 -18.88 -8.94 35.70
N ASP A 433 -18.32 -9.04 34.48
CA ASP A 433 -17.03 -8.43 34.15
C ASP A 433 -17.08 -6.91 34.32
N ARG A 434 -15.94 -6.35 34.74
CA ARG A 434 -15.76 -4.88 34.89
C ARG A 434 -14.63 -4.46 33.93
N PHE A 435 -14.86 -3.37 33.22
CA PHE A 435 -13.80 -2.78 32.44
C PHE A 435 -13.68 -1.28 32.72
N ALA A 436 -12.44 -0.80 32.68
CA ALA A 436 -12.09 0.59 32.89
C ALA A 436 -11.37 1.16 31.67
N ILE A 437 -11.52 2.47 31.47
CA ILE A 437 -10.98 3.22 30.33
C ILE A 437 -10.13 4.35 30.89
N GLY A 438 -8.86 4.40 30.48
CA GLY A 438 -7.91 5.41 30.98
C GLY A 438 -7.63 5.25 32.47
N SER A 439 -7.13 6.33 33.07
CA SER A 439 -6.76 6.40 34.49
C SER A 439 -7.77 7.15 35.37
N SER A 440 -8.78 7.78 34.76
CA SER A 440 -9.72 8.71 35.41
C SER A 440 -10.92 8.04 36.08
N GLY A 441 -10.89 6.72 36.32
CA GLY A 441 -11.95 5.98 36.98
C GLY A 441 -13.24 5.83 36.18
N GLN A 442 -13.13 5.81 34.84
CA GLN A 442 -14.25 5.55 33.93
C GLN A 442 -14.50 4.05 33.85
N GLU A 443 -15.44 3.55 34.62
CA GLU A 443 -15.67 2.11 34.78
C GLU A 443 -17.08 1.67 34.38
N PHE A 444 -17.17 0.49 33.81
CA PHE A 444 -18.41 -0.20 33.47
C PHE A 444 -18.43 -1.61 33.99
N GLN A 445 -19.63 -2.09 34.26
CA GLN A 445 -19.90 -3.50 34.57
C GLN A 445 -20.86 -4.08 33.53
N ILE A 446 -20.62 -5.32 33.13
CA ILE A 446 -21.52 -6.08 32.25
C ILE A 446 -22.62 -6.71 33.08
N ILE A 447 -23.88 -6.38 32.78
CA ILE A 447 -25.05 -6.86 33.50
C ILE A 447 -26.05 -7.59 32.63
#